data_a011d6e9e3780bd2bb588c863a4f4c01
#
_entry.id   a011d6e9e3780bd2bb588c863a4f4c01
#
_cell.length_a   1.000
_cell.length_b   1.000
_cell.length_c   1.000
_cell.angle_alpha   90.00
_cell.angle_beta   90.00
_cell.angle_gamma   90.00
#
_symmetry.space_group_name_H-M   'P 1'
#
loop_
_entity.id
_entity.type
_entity.pdbx_description
1 polymer ?
#
loop_
_entity_poly.entity_id
_entity_poly.type
_entity_poly.pdbx_seq_one_letter_code
_entity_poly.pdbx_strand_id
1 'polypeptide(L)'
;MLAARILVDGQSDLVLDYGIPPEAGNVRPGCRVQIPLRNRMATGTVLTLSEPDPAWRDKLKPILKLIDPEPLVSPVMMDLAAWAADYYSVALDQMIRCLLPETVRQENTAEKIRKMVHLEKQATRKELDTLYRKAPRQAQMLDYFSTVEHKAAPLSEFGPGALNVARGLAGKGFITLREEPVHRDPTTGEQFAPSQSMKLNPQQEKALEAVTAMCREETKKPVLLQGVTGSGKTEVYLQAVSQIVKEGKSALIMVPEISLTPQTVQRFKSRFADMPSSVAVLHSLLSDGERFDEWHAIRSGKARIVVGPRSAVFAPLQNLGLIIVDEEHDASYKQESSPRYHGRDLAVLRAHLEGCAVVLGSATPSLESIHNAQTGKYALARLTERADGQQLPLIRILDMKTEGKNKAGPNVLSERLRMSIDRRLDRGEQVILLLNRRGFARSIQCPDCGHVITCMHCSLPLTYHRTEDRLMCHLCGFKSLVPRACPECKSANILLQGYGTQKVEEILRRAFPAARITRVDADVARRKNAVRDILNQFRARKIDILLGLSLIHISEPTRPEPIS
;
A
#
# COMPACT_ATOMS: atom_id res chain seq x y z
N MET A 1 17.45 -29.78 28.92
CA MET A 1 16.83 -29.71 27.57
C MET A 1 15.81 -28.58 27.62
N LEU A 2 15.91 -27.59 26.75
CA LEU A 2 14.92 -26.53 26.66
C LEU A 2 13.72 -27.02 25.82
N ALA A 3 12.54 -26.49 26.10
CA ALA A 3 11.34 -26.67 25.32
C ALA A 3 11.02 -25.40 24.53
N ALA A 4 10.55 -25.55 23.31
CA ALA A 4 10.03 -24.50 22.48
C ALA A 4 8.51 -24.58 22.43
N ARG A 5 7.85 -23.50 22.76
CA ARG A 5 6.42 -23.32 22.59
C ARG A 5 6.16 -22.85 21.17
N ILE A 6 5.45 -23.66 20.36
CA ILE A 6 5.34 -23.49 18.93
C ILE A 6 3.87 -23.33 18.52
N LEU A 7 3.60 -22.25 17.81
CA LEU A 7 2.33 -22.03 17.11
C LEU A 7 2.37 -22.80 15.78
N VAL A 8 1.43 -23.73 15.61
CA VAL A 8 1.38 -24.58 14.42
C VAL A 8 0.70 -23.85 13.26
N ASP A 9 1.37 -23.74 12.14
CA ASP A 9 0.86 -23.05 10.96
C ASP A 9 -0.43 -23.69 10.44
N GLY A 10 -1.45 -22.88 10.16
CA GLY A 10 -2.72 -23.33 9.60
C GLY A 10 -3.63 -24.07 10.56
N GLN A 11 -3.32 -24.08 11.85
CA GLN A 11 -4.14 -24.67 12.89
C GLN A 11 -4.52 -23.56 13.87
N SER A 12 -5.71 -22.99 13.73
CA SER A 12 -6.21 -21.86 14.53
C SER A 12 -5.77 -21.97 16.00
N ASP A 13 -4.80 -21.15 16.39
CA ASP A 13 -4.25 -21.03 17.75
C ASP A 13 -3.76 -22.32 18.42
N LEU A 14 -3.45 -23.36 17.65
CA LEU A 14 -2.85 -24.56 18.21
C LEU A 14 -1.41 -24.30 18.59
N VAL A 15 -1.16 -24.20 19.88
CA VAL A 15 0.18 -24.04 20.47
C VAL A 15 0.56 -25.32 21.18
N LEU A 16 1.74 -25.87 20.87
CA LEU A 16 2.27 -27.11 21.44
C LEU A 16 3.72 -26.92 21.86
N ASP A 17 4.13 -27.68 22.88
CA ASP A 17 5.50 -27.68 23.38
C ASP A 17 6.31 -28.83 22.77
N TYR A 18 7.51 -28.51 22.30
CA TYR A 18 8.45 -29.47 21.71
C TYR A 18 9.84 -29.35 22.34
N GLY A 19 10.52 -30.47 22.47
CA GLY A 19 11.91 -30.48 22.95
C GLY A 19 12.87 -29.96 21.87
N ILE A 20 13.89 -29.23 22.28
CA ILE A 20 14.96 -28.74 21.40
C ILE A 20 16.13 -29.73 21.49
N PRO A 21 16.37 -30.57 20.47
CA PRO A 21 17.53 -31.45 20.47
C PRO A 21 18.81 -30.63 20.21
N PRO A 22 19.98 -31.07 20.70
CA PRO A 22 21.25 -30.37 20.52
C PRO A 22 21.60 -30.07 19.06
N GLU A 23 21.19 -30.94 18.14
CA GLU A 23 21.44 -30.85 16.70
C GLU A 23 20.49 -29.89 15.99
N ALA A 24 19.43 -29.41 16.63
CA ALA A 24 18.47 -28.47 16.01
C ALA A 24 19.05 -27.08 15.75
N GLY A 25 20.27 -26.79 16.26
CA GLY A 25 20.91 -25.49 16.12
C GLY A 25 20.38 -24.46 17.11
N ASN A 26 20.57 -23.18 16.78
CA ASN A 26 20.22 -22.07 17.66
C ASN A 26 18.74 -21.65 17.47
N VAL A 27 17.83 -22.45 18.01
CA VAL A 27 16.38 -22.15 17.98
C VAL A 27 16.08 -20.93 18.86
N ARG A 28 15.41 -19.93 18.30
CA ARG A 28 15.03 -18.67 18.99
C ARG A 28 13.58 -18.32 18.72
N PRO A 29 12.91 -17.55 19.58
CA PRO A 29 11.59 -17.00 19.28
C PRO A 29 11.57 -16.26 17.93
N GLY A 30 10.52 -16.46 17.14
CA GLY A 30 10.39 -15.91 15.81
C GLY A 30 11.01 -16.74 14.67
N CYS A 31 11.72 -17.84 14.99
CA CYS A 31 12.17 -18.82 14.00
C CYS A 31 11.03 -19.75 13.59
N ARG A 32 11.05 -20.21 12.35
CA ARG A 32 10.19 -21.31 11.91
C ARG A 32 10.92 -22.65 12.05
N VAL A 33 10.16 -23.64 12.44
CA VAL A 33 10.64 -25.00 12.66
C VAL A 33 9.71 -26.03 12.05
N GLN A 34 10.26 -27.16 11.67
CA GLN A 34 9.50 -28.33 11.26
C GLN A 34 9.30 -29.26 12.46
N ILE A 35 8.07 -29.68 12.67
CA ILE A 35 7.65 -30.46 13.84
C ILE A 35 6.81 -31.68 13.42
N PRO A 36 6.84 -32.77 14.19
CA PRO A 36 5.94 -33.90 13.98
C PRO A 36 4.56 -33.60 14.59
N LEU A 37 3.53 -33.51 13.77
CA LEU A 37 2.15 -33.32 14.22
C LEU A 37 1.33 -34.58 13.89
N ARG A 38 1.01 -35.37 14.93
CA ARG A 38 0.39 -36.69 14.75
C ARG A 38 1.18 -37.58 13.74
N ASN A 39 0.61 -37.88 12.57
CA ASN A 39 1.21 -38.71 11.54
C ASN A 39 1.76 -37.90 10.34
N ARG A 40 1.90 -36.61 10.47
CA ARG A 40 2.42 -35.72 9.41
C ARG A 40 3.47 -34.75 9.96
N MET A 41 4.27 -34.22 9.08
CA MET A 41 5.12 -33.06 9.38
C MET A 41 4.32 -31.77 9.22
N ALA A 42 4.55 -30.80 10.09
CA ALA A 42 3.99 -29.48 10.03
C ALA A 42 5.08 -28.43 10.26
N THR A 43 4.84 -27.22 9.79
CA THR A 43 5.64 -26.05 10.11
C THR A 43 5.00 -25.30 11.27
N GLY A 44 5.80 -24.63 12.07
CA GLY A 44 5.31 -23.77 13.12
C GLY A 44 6.31 -22.68 13.47
N THR A 45 5.82 -21.63 14.12
CA THR A 45 6.61 -20.50 14.55
C THR A 45 6.88 -20.62 16.06
N VAL A 46 8.14 -20.50 16.45
CA VAL A 46 8.56 -20.52 17.87
C VAL A 46 8.09 -19.22 18.53
N LEU A 47 7.26 -19.34 19.56
CA LEU A 47 6.77 -18.20 20.35
C LEU A 47 7.71 -17.88 21.50
N THR A 48 8.01 -18.89 22.34
CA THR A 48 8.85 -18.74 23.54
C THR A 48 9.69 -19.99 23.77
N LEU A 49 10.75 -19.81 24.54
CA LEU A 49 11.57 -20.89 25.07
C LEU A 49 11.41 -20.95 26.58
N SER A 50 11.29 -22.15 27.14
CA SER A 50 11.15 -22.34 28.59
C SER A 50 11.79 -23.66 29.02
N GLU A 51 12.00 -23.82 30.32
CA GLU A 51 12.25 -25.14 30.88
C GLU A 51 10.96 -25.96 30.84
N PRO A 52 11.01 -27.21 30.37
CA PRO A 52 9.81 -28.04 30.31
C PRO A 52 9.36 -28.44 31.71
N ASP A 53 8.04 -28.56 31.90
CA ASP A 53 7.49 -29.15 33.11
C ASP A 53 8.11 -30.55 33.33
N PRO A 54 8.65 -30.82 34.53
CA PRO A 54 9.27 -32.12 34.84
C PRO A 54 8.39 -33.34 34.51
N ALA A 55 7.06 -33.22 34.65
CA ALA A 55 6.10 -34.30 34.34
C ALA A 55 6.01 -34.63 32.87
N TRP A 56 6.37 -33.72 31.97
CA TRP A 56 6.27 -33.85 30.52
C TRP A 56 7.61 -33.92 29.80
N ARG A 57 8.73 -33.68 30.50
CA ARG A 57 10.07 -33.54 29.93
C ARG A 57 10.47 -34.71 29.02
N ASP A 58 10.20 -35.94 29.45
CA ASP A 58 10.55 -37.16 28.71
C ASP A 58 9.52 -37.54 27.61
N LYS A 59 8.38 -36.84 27.58
CA LYS A 59 7.30 -37.05 26.62
C LYS A 59 7.29 -36.05 25.47
N LEU A 60 8.11 -35.01 25.56
CA LEU A 60 8.18 -33.99 24.51
C LEU A 60 8.77 -34.60 23.23
N LYS A 61 8.03 -34.43 22.13
CA LYS A 61 8.56 -34.76 20.81
C LYS A 61 9.62 -33.74 20.41
N PRO A 62 10.70 -34.14 19.72
CA PRO A 62 11.72 -33.19 19.30
C PRO A 62 11.28 -32.38 18.08
N ILE A 63 11.84 -31.16 17.97
CA ILE A 63 11.85 -30.40 16.71
C ILE A 63 12.66 -31.20 15.70
N LEU A 64 12.14 -31.33 14.46
CA LEU A 64 12.80 -32.11 13.40
C LEU A 64 13.87 -31.29 12.67
N LYS A 65 13.58 -30.02 12.38
CA LYS A 65 14.47 -29.14 11.61
C LYS A 65 14.21 -27.67 11.94
N LEU A 66 15.26 -26.90 12.10
CA LEU A 66 15.20 -25.44 12.07
C LEU A 66 15.14 -25.00 10.59
N ILE A 67 14.05 -24.30 10.20
CA ILE A 67 13.87 -23.83 8.81
C ILE A 67 14.66 -22.55 8.60
N ASP A 68 14.51 -21.58 9.51
CA ASP A 68 15.19 -20.30 9.42
C ASP A 68 16.31 -20.24 10.45
N PRO A 69 17.57 -20.03 10.03
CA PRO A 69 18.71 -19.94 10.96
C PRO A 69 18.61 -18.69 11.86
N GLU A 70 17.88 -17.68 11.39
CA GLU A 70 17.60 -16.45 12.14
C GLU A 70 16.11 -16.15 12.23
N PRO A 71 15.65 -15.54 13.35
CA PRO A 71 14.24 -15.20 13.51
C PRO A 71 13.73 -14.34 12.37
N LEU A 72 12.64 -14.75 11.74
CA LEU A 72 11.95 -13.94 10.71
C LEU A 72 11.05 -12.87 11.33
N VAL A 73 10.53 -13.14 12.52
CA VAL A 73 9.66 -12.22 13.27
C VAL A 73 10.42 -11.73 14.49
N SER A 74 10.59 -10.41 14.61
CA SER A 74 11.22 -9.81 15.79
C SER A 74 10.30 -9.92 17.03
N PRO A 75 10.84 -9.85 18.26
CA PRO A 75 10.03 -9.87 19.47
C PRO A 75 8.93 -8.81 19.48
N VAL A 76 9.26 -7.57 19.11
CA VAL A 76 8.28 -6.47 19.02
C VAL A 76 7.16 -6.75 18.03
N MET A 77 7.48 -7.36 16.88
CA MET A 77 6.46 -7.74 15.90
C MET A 77 5.62 -8.92 16.38
N MET A 78 6.18 -9.79 17.21
CA MET A 78 5.42 -10.86 17.87
C MET A 78 4.42 -10.28 18.88
N ASP A 79 4.85 -9.30 19.69
CA ASP A 79 3.98 -8.59 20.63
C ASP A 79 2.86 -7.83 19.91
N LEU A 80 3.19 -7.16 18.78
CA LEU A 80 2.21 -6.51 17.93
C LEU A 80 1.17 -7.50 17.39
N ALA A 81 1.62 -8.68 16.93
CA ALA A 81 0.72 -9.73 16.43
C ALA A 81 -0.17 -10.29 17.54
N ALA A 82 0.38 -10.54 18.72
CA ALA A 82 -0.37 -11.06 19.85
C ALA A 82 -1.44 -10.07 20.32
N TRP A 83 -1.06 -8.79 20.47
CA TRP A 83 -2.02 -7.74 20.82
C TRP A 83 -3.13 -7.60 19.77
N ALA A 84 -2.75 -7.61 18.48
CA ALA A 84 -3.73 -7.47 17.39
C ALA A 84 -4.66 -8.69 17.29
N ALA A 85 -4.17 -9.90 17.56
CA ALA A 85 -4.98 -11.11 17.60
C ALA A 85 -6.06 -11.02 18.68
N ASP A 86 -5.69 -10.58 19.88
CA ASP A 86 -6.60 -10.39 20.99
C ASP A 86 -7.62 -9.27 20.70
N TYR A 87 -7.12 -8.08 20.33
CA TYR A 87 -7.97 -6.89 20.10
C TYR A 87 -8.98 -7.08 18.97
N TYR A 88 -8.59 -7.72 17.87
CA TYR A 88 -9.48 -7.96 16.72
C TYR A 88 -10.19 -9.32 16.78
N SER A 89 -10.02 -10.08 17.86
CA SER A 89 -10.63 -11.41 18.09
C SER A 89 -10.41 -12.36 16.91
N VAL A 90 -9.14 -12.48 16.50
CA VAL A 90 -8.71 -13.37 15.43
C VAL A 90 -7.59 -14.28 15.92
N ALA A 91 -7.40 -15.42 15.24
CA ALA A 91 -6.33 -16.35 15.59
C ALA A 91 -4.94 -15.71 15.41
N LEU A 92 -4.02 -15.97 16.34
CA LEU A 92 -2.64 -15.48 16.28
C LEU A 92 -1.93 -15.94 15.00
N ASP A 93 -2.19 -17.16 14.53
CA ASP A 93 -1.70 -17.67 13.26
C ASP A 93 -2.05 -16.76 12.08
N GLN A 94 -3.27 -16.19 12.07
CA GLN A 94 -3.67 -15.25 11.01
C GLN A 94 -2.89 -13.95 11.07
N MET A 95 -2.58 -13.45 12.27
CA MET A 95 -1.77 -12.24 12.42
C MET A 95 -0.31 -12.48 12.04
N ILE A 96 0.28 -13.62 12.41
CA ILE A 96 1.65 -13.97 12.01
C ILE A 96 1.76 -14.10 10.48
N ARG A 97 0.72 -14.59 9.80
CA ARG A 97 0.70 -14.61 8.34
C ARG A 97 0.69 -13.21 7.71
N CYS A 98 0.18 -12.21 8.40
CA CYS A 98 0.29 -10.83 7.92
C CYS A 98 1.72 -10.29 8.04
N LEU A 99 2.50 -10.76 9.03
CA LEU A 99 3.91 -10.38 9.19
C LEU A 99 4.81 -11.05 8.16
N LEU A 100 4.48 -12.28 7.78
CA LEU A 100 5.27 -13.10 6.87
C LEU A 100 4.48 -13.33 5.56
N PRO A 101 4.76 -12.58 4.50
CA PRO A 101 4.15 -12.81 3.18
C PRO A 101 4.28 -14.28 2.74
N GLU A 102 3.32 -14.78 1.99
CA GLU A 102 3.32 -16.16 1.53
C GLU A 102 4.62 -16.55 0.82
N THR A 103 5.15 -15.65 0.01
CA THR A 103 6.42 -15.79 -0.71
C THR A 103 7.63 -15.99 0.20
N VAL A 104 7.60 -15.43 1.41
CA VAL A 104 8.66 -15.61 2.43
C VAL A 104 8.46 -16.91 3.22
N ARG A 105 7.20 -17.38 3.33
CA ARG A 105 6.89 -18.64 4.03
C ARG A 105 7.16 -19.89 3.20
N GLN A 106 7.14 -19.79 1.87
CA GLN A 106 7.39 -20.89 0.96
C GLN A 106 8.89 -21.16 0.86
N GLU A 107 9.33 -22.40 1.10
CA GLU A 107 10.74 -22.81 1.00
C GLU A 107 11.29 -22.70 -0.45
N ASN A 108 10.41 -22.64 -1.45
CA ASN A 108 10.79 -22.64 -2.87
C ASN A 108 11.02 -21.24 -3.45
N THR A 109 10.76 -20.17 -2.71
CA THR A 109 11.02 -18.82 -3.19
C THR A 109 12.48 -18.47 -2.85
N ALA A 110 13.39 -18.83 -3.73
CA ALA A 110 14.81 -18.49 -3.58
C ALA A 110 15.11 -17.10 -4.17
N GLU A 111 16.15 -16.47 -3.63
CA GLU A 111 16.78 -15.32 -4.27
C GLU A 111 17.10 -15.67 -5.73
N LYS A 112 16.74 -14.79 -6.65
CA LYS A 112 17.13 -14.98 -8.05
C LYS A 112 18.63 -14.80 -8.16
N ILE A 113 19.34 -15.91 -8.31
CA ILE A 113 20.78 -15.90 -8.50
C ILE A 113 21.07 -15.64 -9.98
N ARG A 114 21.91 -14.68 -10.26
CA ARG A 114 22.43 -14.39 -11.59
C ARG A 114 23.93 -14.69 -11.60
N LYS A 115 24.41 -15.35 -12.66
CA LYS A 115 25.85 -15.51 -12.88
C LYS A 115 26.42 -14.21 -13.39
N MET A 116 27.35 -13.65 -12.63
CA MET A 116 28.09 -12.42 -12.97
C MET A 116 29.49 -12.78 -13.41
N VAL A 117 29.98 -12.05 -14.40
CA VAL A 117 31.36 -12.13 -14.90
C VAL A 117 32.09 -10.94 -14.31
N HIS A 118 33.11 -11.17 -13.50
CA HIS A 118 33.96 -10.14 -12.93
C HIS A 118 35.32 -10.15 -13.63
N LEU A 119 35.77 -8.98 -14.10
CA LEU A 119 37.10 -8.81 -14.68
C LEU A 119 38.13 -8.75 -13.54
N GLU A 120 39.05 -9.72 -13.51
CA GLU A 120 40.16 -9.76 -12.55
C GLU A 120 41.42 -9.13 -13.12
N LYS A 121 41.67 -9.35 -14.41
CA LYS A 121 42.87 -8.82 -15.09
C LYS A 121 42.49 -8.25 -16.44
N GLN A 122 42.91 -7.01 -16.71
CA GLN A 122 42.83 -6.45 -18.07
C GLN A 122 43.79 -7.15 -19.00
N ALA A 123 43.30 -7.55 -20.17
CA ALA A 123 44.14 -8.15 -21.20
C ALA A 123 45.00 -7.08 -21.90
N THR A 124 46.24 -7.39 -22.10
CA THR A 124 47.13 -6.54 -22.91
C THR A 124 46.72 -6.61 -24.39
N ARG A 125 47.07 -5.60 -25.18
CA ARG A 125 46.78 -5.53 -26.62
C ARG A 125 47.23 -6.79 -27.38
N LYS A 126 48.42 -7.31 -27.03
CA LYS A 126 48.98 -8.56 -27.63
C LYS A 126 48.15 -9.80 -27.25
N GLU A 127 47.67 -9.85 -26.02
CA GLU A 127 46.79 -10.95 -25.54
C GLU A 127 45.43 -10.90 -26.24
N LEU A 128 44.84 -9.72 -26.39
CA LEU A 128 43.61 -9.49 -27.13
C LEU A 128 43.74 -9.88 -28.61
N ASP A 129 44.78 -9.44 -29.31
CA ASP A 129 45.03 -9.78 -30.72
C ASP A 129 45.16 -11.30 -30.89
N THR A 130 45.83 -11.97 -29.95
CA THR A 130 45.98 -13.42 -29.95
C THR A 130 44.64 -14.12 -29.72
N LEU A 131 43.81 -13.60 -28.81
CA LEU A 131 42.47 -14.13 -28.53
C LEU A 131 41.52 -13.89 -29.71
N TYR A 132 41.58 -12.76 -30.39
CA TYR A 132 40.76 -12.50 -31.58
C TYR A 132 41.03 -13.52 -32.69
N ARG A 133 42.28 -13.98 -32.86
CA ARG A 133 42.66 -15.00 -33.85
C ARG A 133 42.24 -16.42 -33.46
N LYS A 134 42.35 -16.79 -32.16
CA LYS A 134 42.13 -18.17 -31.68
C LYS A 134 40.76 -18.41 -31.07
N ALA A 135 40.16 -17.42 -30.44
CA ALA A 135 38.92 -17.52 -29.71
C ALA A 135 38.15 -16.16 -29.69
N PRO A 136 37.59 -15.74 -30.83
CA PRO A 136 37.06 -14.39 -31.02
C PRO A 136 35.97 -14.03 -30.00
N ARG A 137 35.13 -14.98 -29.57
CA ARG A 137 34.14 -14.73 -28.54
C ARG A 137 34.72 -14.43 -27.15
N GLN A 138 35.90 -15.00 -26.83
CA GLN A 138 36.63 -14.66 -25.60
C GLN A 138 37.20 -13.27 -25.65
N ALA A 139 37.74 -12.87 -26.80
CA ALA A 139 38.25 -11.50 -27.03
C ALA A 139 37.11 -10.48 -26.91
N GLN A 140 35.96 -10.70 -27.54
CA GLN A 140 34.79 -9.83 -27.45
C GLN A 140 34.29 -9.67 -26.02
N MET A 141 34.27 -10.73 -25.21
CA MET A 141 33.88 -10.66 -23.81
C MET A 141 34.82 -9.80 -22.97
N LEU A 142 36.14 -9.85 -23.21
CA LEU A 142 37.14 -9.01 -22.55
C LEU A 142 37.08 -7.56 -23.03
N ASP A 143 36.88 -7.36 -24.33
CA ASP A 143 36.78 -6.04 -24.93
C ASP A 143 35.54 -5.25 -24.45
N TYR A 144 34.43 -5.94 -24.15
CA TYR A 144 33.27 -5.36 -23.51
C TYR A 144 33.65 -4.60 -22.23
N PHE A 145 34.51 -5.17 -21.37
CA PHE A 145 34.95 -4.53 -20.14
C PHE A 145 35.92 -3.37 -20.34
N SER A 146 36.45 -3.15 -21.57
CA SER A 146 37.21 -1.96 -21.91
C SER A 146 36.33 -0.75 -22.24
N THR A 147 35.04 -1.02 -22.60
CA THR A 147 34.07 0.02 -22.99
C THR A 147 33.12 0.41 -21.85
N VAL A 148 33.07 -0.37 -20.76
CA VAL A 148 32.17 -0.17 -19.63
C VAL A 148 32.96 0.20 -18.38
N GLU A 149 32.51 1.23 -17.65
CA GLU A 149 33.15 1.65 -16.37
C GLU A 149 33.12 0.59 -15.27
N HIS A 150 32.19 -0.37 -15.35
CA HIS A 150 32.02 -1.44 -14.36
C HIS A 150 32.84 -2.68 -14.73
N LYS A 151 33.65 -3.17 -13.78
CA LYS A 151 34.43 -4.39 -13.92
C LYS A 151 33.62 -5.69 -13.79
N ALA A 152 32.28 -5.61 -13.76
CA ALA A 152 31.39 -6.75 -13.65
C ALA A 152 30.19 -6.60 -14.58
N ALA A 153 29.75 -7.70 -15.19
CA ALA A 153 28.58 -7.74 -16.07
C ALA A 153 27.81 -9.06 -15.92
N PRO A 154 26.48 -9.05 -16.12
CA PRO A 154 25.69 -10.28 -16.15
C PRO A 154 26.09 -11.19 -17.30
N LEU A 155 26.25 -12.49 -17.03
CA LEU A 155 26.59 -13.47 -18.06
C LEU A 155 25.56 -13.48 -19.23
N SER A 156 24.31 -13.12 -18.95
CA SER A 156 23.23 -13.06 -19.96
C SER A 156 23.44 -12.01 -21.06
N GLU A 157 24.26 -10.98 -20.82
CA GLU A 157 24.54 -9.93 -21.80
C GLU A 157 25.43 -10.42 -22.95
N PHE A 158 26.16 -11.50 -22.71
CA PHE A 158 27.08 -12.07 -23.71
C PHE A 158 26.43 -13.14 -24.62
N GLY A 159 25.09 -13.32 -24.52
CA GLY A 159 24.30 -14.15 -25.41
C GLY A 159 24.47 -15.68 -25.23
N PRO A 160 23.92 -16.48 -26.14
CA PRO A 160 23.94 -17.94 -26.03
C PRO A 160 25.38 -18.50 -26.05
N GLY A 161 25.63 -19.46 -25.12
CA GLY A 161 26.95 -20.10 -25.00
C GLY A 161 28.01 -19.32 -24.21
N ALA A 162 27.65 -18.14 -23.65
CA ALA A 162 28.54 -17.30 -22.85
C ALA A 162 29.19 -18.05 -21.66
N LEU A 163 28.52 -19.04 -21.07
CA LEU A 163 29.02 -19.80 -19.91
C LEU A 163 30.32 -20.54 -20.27
N ASN A 164 30.40 -21.15 -21.45
CA ASN A 164 31.60 -21.88 -21.88
C ASN A 164 32.75 -20.91 -22.22
N VAL A 165 32.42 -19.77 -22.81
CA VAL A 165 33.37 -18.69 -23.11
C VAL A 165 33.97 -18.15 -21.81
N ALA A 166 33.09 -17.86 -20.82
CA ALA A 166 33.50 -17.36 -19.51
C ALA A 166 34.34 -18.38 -18.74
N ARG A 167 33.94 -19.66 -18.73
CA ARG A 167 34.77 -20.73 -18.11
C ARG A 167 36.19 -20.80 -18.73
N GLY A 168 36.29 -20.66 -20.05
CA GLY A 168 37.58 -20.64 -20.73
C GLY A 168 38.43 -19.43 -20.35
N LEU A 169 37.84 -18.26 -20.11
CA LEU A 169 38.52 -17.07 -19.64
C LEU A 169 38.86 -17.14 -18.15
N ALA A 170 38.02 -17.74 -17.36
CA ALA A 170 38.27 -17.97 -15.93
C ALA A 170 39.48 -18.92 -15.74
N GLY A 171 39.57 -20.00 -16.54
CA GLY A 171 40.72 -20.89 -16.53
C GLY A 171 42.03 -20.21 -16.94
N LYS A 172 41.97 -19.07 -17.63
CA LYS A 172 43.11 -18.22 -18.00
C LYS A 172 43.40 -17.09 -17.01
N GLY A 173 42.58 -16.96 -15.96
CA GLY A 173 42.73 -15.94 -14.92
C GLY A 173 42.32 -14.52 -15.31
N PHE A 174 41.60 -14.32 -16.41
CA PHE A 174 41.13 -13.00 -16.82
C PHE A 174 39.89 -12.55 -16.12
N ILE A 175 39.00 -13.50 -15.79
CA ILE A 175 37.70 -13.23 -15.15
C ILE A 175 37.40 -14.26 -14.04
N THR A 176 36.48 -13.91 -13.15
CA THR A 176 35.83 -14.86 -12.23
C THR A 176 34.34 -14.89 -12.50
N LEU A 177 33.73 -16.08 -12.32
CA LEU A 177 32.30 -16.27 -12.35
C LEU A 177 31.81 -16.32 -10.91
N ARG A 178 30.93 -15.38 -10.54
CA ARG A 178 30.28 -15.36 -9.23
C ARG A 178 28.77 -15.49 -9.40
N GLU A 179 28.16 -16.19 -8.50
CA GLU A 179 26.70 -16.22 -8.38
C GLU A 179 26.30 -15.12 -7.41
N GLU A 180 25.58 -14.11 -7.93
CA GLU A 180 25.14 -12.97 -7.14
C GLU A 180 23.63 -12.92 -7.09
N PRO A 181 23.05 -12.62 -5.92
CA PRO A 181 21.62 -12.39 -5.81
C PRO A 181 21.23 -11.13 -6.60
N VAL A 182 20.21 -11.24 -7.42
CA VAL A 182 19.66 -10.12 -8.18
C VAL A 182 18.41 -9.62 -7.52
N HIS A 183 18.49 -8.42 -6.97
CA HIS A 183 17.32 -7.73 -6.45
C HIS A 183 16.41 -7.30 -7.62
N ARG A 184 15.16 -7.76 -7.61
CA ARG A 184 14.13 -7.37 -8.57
C ARG A 184 13.52 -6.07 -8.10
N ASP A 185 14.12 -4.93 -8.46
CA ASP A 185 13.53 -3.62 -8.17
C ASP A 185 12.29 -3.44 -9.06
N PRO A 186 11.08 -3.24 -8.50
CA PRO A 186 9.85 -3.04 -9.26
C PRO A 186 9.89 -1.79 -10.15
N THR A 187 10.86 -0.90 -9.92
CA THR A 187 11.08 0.32 -10.70
C THR A 187 12.26 0.21 -11.66
N THR A 188 12.74 -1.02 -11.95
CA THR A 188 13.85 -1.24 -12.89
C THR A 188 13.55 -0.59 -14.24
N GLY A 189 14.45 0.29 -14.69
CA GLY A 189 14.29 1.06 -15.93
C GLY A 189 13.71 2.47 -15.75
N GLU A 190 13.27 2.85 -14.56
CA GLU A 190 12.91 4.24 -14.25
C GLU A 190 14.14 4.98 -13.70
N GLN A 191 14.49 6.12 -14.32
CA GLN A 191 15.54 7.00 -13.81
C GLN A 191 14.90 8.07 -12.91
N PHE A 192 15.36 8.15 -11.67
CA PHE A 192 14.90 9.14 -10.70
C PHE A 192 15.94 10.25 -10.58
N ALA A 193 15.66 11.41 -11.20
CA ALA A 193 16.54 12.57 -11.04
C ALA A 193 16.53 13.01 -9.55
N PRO A 194 17.70 13.27 -8.96
CA PRO A 194 17.79 13.75 -7.58
C PRO A 194 16.96 15.02 -7.37
N SER A 195 16.21 15.09 -6.30
CA SER A 195 15.45 16.28 -5.91
C SER A 195 16.01 16.88 -4.62
N GLN A 196 16.17 18.20 -4.61
CA GLN A 196 16.63 18.93 -3.43
C GLN A 196 15.48 19.20 -2.45
N SER A 197 15.83 19.43 -1.18
CA SER A 197 14.90 19.87 -0.16
C SER A 197 14.36 21.26 -0.48
N MET A 198 13.04 21.41 -0.43
CA MET A 198 12.42 22.71 -0.60
C MET A 198 12.59 23.54 0.66
N LYS A 199 12.66 24.88 0.51
CA LYS A 199 12.61 25.78 1.65
C LYS A 199 11.23 25.71 2.28
N LEU A 200 11.18 25.45 3.58
CA LEU A 200 9.94 25.40 4.34
C LEU A 200 9.43 26.81 4.65
N ASN A 201 8.12 26.95 4.73
CA ASN A 201 7.50 28.14 5.32
C ASN A 201 7.48 28.02 6.85
N PRO A 202 7.21 29.13 7.61
CA PRO A 202 7.26 29.10 9.07
C PRO A 202 6.33 28.07 9.74
N GLN A 203 5.17 27.74 9.12
CA GLN A 203 4.26 26.73 9.65
C GLN A 203 4.83 25.32 9.44
N GLN A 204 5.44 25.07 8.30
CA GLN A 204 6.09 23.79 7.98
C GLN A 204 7.33 23.56 8.85
N GLU A 205 8.13 24.64 9.11
CA GLU A 205 9.28 24.57 10.03
C GLU A 205 8.85 24.18 11.43
N LYS A 206 7.83 24.84 12.00
CA LYS A 206 7.27 24.48 13.30
C LYS A 206 6.73 23.04 13.34
N ALA A 207 6.09 22.59 12.27
CA ALA A 207 5.59 21.24 12.18
C ALA A 207 6.75 20.21 12.14
N LEU A 208 7.82 20.50 11.39
CA LEU A 208 9.02 19.67 11.34
C LEU A 208 9.71 19.63 12.71
N GLU A 209 9.83 20.77 13.39
CA GLU A 209 10.37 20.85 14.76
C GLU A 209 9.55 19.98 15.73
N ALA A 210 8.22 20.07 15.68
CA ALA A 210 7.34 19.27 16.52
C ALA A 210 7.54 17.75 16.28
N VAL A 211 7.65 17.33 15.01
CA VAL A 211 7.89 15.93 14.64
C VAL A 211 9.26 15.47 15.14
N THR A 212 10.30 16.27 14.90
CA THR A 212 11.68 15.88 15.26
C THR A 212 11.92 15.93 16.77
N ALA A 213 11.24 16.84 17.49
CA ALA A 213 11.25 16.83 18.95
C ALA A 213 10.68 15.51 19.47
N MET A 214 9.52 15.05 18.97
CA MET A 214 8.94 13.77 19.36
C MET A 214 9.85 12.58 19.07
N CYS A 215 10.68 12.63 18.03
CA CYS A 215 11.65 11.56 17.76
C CYS A 215 12.74 11.45 18.86
N ARG A 216 12.97 12.50 19.62
CA ARG A 216 14.04 12.59 20.66
C ARG A 216 13.50 12.45 22.08
N GLU A 217 12.22 12.68 22.33
CA GLU A 217 11.61 12.56 23.65
C GLU A 217 11.58 11.10 24.12
N GLU A 218 11.65 10.86 25.43
CA GLU A 218 11.50 9.54 26.03
C GLU A 218 10.05 9.06 25.94
N THR A 219 9.10 9.92 26.30
CA THR A 219 7.65 9.62 26.19
C THR A 219 7.09 10.21 24.92
N LYS A 220 6.92 9.37 23.91
CA LYS A 220 6.46 9.78 22.60
C LYS A 220 4.95 9.81 22.50
N LYS A 221 4.40 10.98 22.12
CA LYS A 221 2.99 11.12 21.75
C LYS A 221 2.85 11.07 20.22
N PRO A 222 1.80 10.45 19.69
CA PRO A 222 1.49 10.61 18.26
C PRO A 222 1.32 12.09 17.91
N VAL A 223 1.84 12.50 16.75
CA VAL A 223 1.69 13.86 16.23
C VAL A 223 0.59 13.87 15.17
N LEU A 224 -0.49 14.60 15.40
CA LEU A 224 -1.49 14.87 14.36
C LEU A 224 -1.05 16.10 13.55
N LEU A 225 -0.65 15.88 12.30
CA LEU A 225 -0.32 16.93 11.34
C LEU A 225 -1.55 17.27 10.51
N GLN A 226 -2.34 18.24 10.95
CA GLN A 226 -3.49 18.74 10.23
C GLN A 226 -3.06 19.82 9.24
N GLY A 227 -3.22 19.58 7.93
CA GLY A 227 -2.82 20.55 6.93
C GLY A 227 -3.75 20.56 5.73
N VAL A 228 -4.18 21.75 5.29
CA VAL A 228 -5.03 21.89 4.10
C VAL A 228 -4.40 21.24 2.87
N THR A 229 -5.20 20.88 1.88
CA THR A 229 -4.71 20.32 0.62
C THR A 229 -3.73 21.30 -0.04
N GLY A 230 -2.53 20.82 -0.40
CA GLY A 230 -1.48 21.68 -0.95
C GLY A 230 -0.68 22.45 0.09
N SER A 231 -0.84 22.19 1.40
CA SER A 231 -0.03 22.82 2.46
C SER A 231 1.42 22.34 2.53
N GLY A 232 1.79 21.31 1.74
CA GLY A 232 3.14 20.78 1.70
C GLY A 232 3.45 19.76 2.82
N LYS A 233 2.45 19.07 3.39
CA LYS A 233 2.65 17.97 4.35
C LYS A 233 3.75 17.00 3.90
N THR A 234 3.74 16.62 2.63
CA THR A 234 4.71 15.66 2.06
C THR A 234 6.16 16.16 2.18
N GLU A 235 6.41 17.47 2.05
CA GLU A 235 7.76 18.02 2.22
C GLU A 235 8.22 17.95 3.68
N VAL A 236 7.32 18.20 4.63
CA VAL A 236 7.60 17.99 6.06
C VAL A 236 7.96 16.53 6.33
N TYR A 237 7.23 15.57 5.74
CA TYR A 237 7.55 14.15 5.84
C TYR A 237 8.93 13.82 5.29
N LEU A 238 9.24 14.27 4.07
CA LEU A 238 10.50 14.00 3.41
C LEU A 238 11.69 14.53 4.21
N GLN A 239 11.56 15.72 4.80
CA GLN A 239 12.63 16.29 5.62
C GLN A 239 12.75 15.59 6.97
N ALA A 240 11.64 15.20 7.62
CA ALA A 240 11.66 14.41 8.84
C ALA A 240 12.33 13.04 8.60
N VAL A 241 11.95 12.33 7.53
CA VAL A 241 12.56 11.06 7.14
C VAL A 241 14.07 11.23 6.87
N SER A 242 14.46 12.31 6.17
CA SER A 242 15.87 12.58 5.90
C SER A 242 16.70 12.73 7.17
N GLN A 243 16.16 13.38 8.20
CA GLN A 243 16.85 13.52 9.48
C GLN A 243 17.01 12.17 10.20
N ILE A 244 15.94 11.38 10.26
CA ILE A 244 15.92 10.07 10.91
C ILE A 244 16.90 9.09 10.23
N VAL A 245 16.94 9.09 8.90
CA VAL A 245 17.85 8.22 8.16
C VAL A 245 19.31 8.64 8.32
N LYS A 246 19.60 9.94 8.44
CA LYS A 246 20.95 10.45 8.76
C LYS A 246 21.39 10.02 10.17
N GLU A 247 20.47 9.87 11.12
CA GLU A 247 20.72 9.34 12.45
C GLU A 247 20.92 7.80 12.48
N GLY A 248 20.92 7.14 11.30
CA GLY A 248 21.09 5.69 11.20
C GLY A 248 19.84 4.87 11.49
N LYS A 249 18.67 5.51 11.64
CA LYS A 249 17.39 4.87 11.88
C LYS A 249 16.62 4.62 10.59
N SER A 250 15.52 3.88 10.70
CA SER A 250 14.63 3.58 9.59
C SER A 250 13.31 4.34 9.70
N ALA A 251 12.61 4.50 8.57
CA ALA A 251 11.32 5.17 8.49
C ALA A 251 10.29 4.35 7.71
N LEU A 252 9.06 4.33 8.21
CA LEU A 252 7.90 3.74 7.55
C LEU A 252 6.93 4.83 7.13
N ILE A 253 6.56 4.87 5.85
CA ILE A 253 5.58 5.79 5.31
C ILE A 253 4.40 4.97 4.78
N MET A 254 3.27 5.11 5.45
CA MET A 254 2.03 4.50 5.05
C MET A 254 1.20 5.51 4.26
N VAL A 255 0.75 5.10 3.09
CA VAL A 255 -0.12 5.89 2.22
C VAL A 255 -1.33 5.05 1.82
N PRO A 256 -2.52 5.65 1.58
CA PRO A 256 -3.62 4.92 0.97
C PRO A 256 -3.19 4.26 -0.34
N GLU A 257 -3.68 3.06 -0.65
CA GLU A 257 -3.26 2.30 -1.84
C GLU A 257 -3.45 3.10 -3.13
N ILE A 258 -4.52 3.89 -3.20
CA ILE A 258 -4.79 4.81 -4.32
C ILE A 258 -3.81 5.97 -4.43
N SER A 259 -3.25 6.39 -3.30
CA SER A 259 -2.26 7.48 -3.22
C SER A 259 -0.85 6.98 -3.52
N LEU A 260 -0.63 5.67 -3.58
CA LEU A 260 0.62 5.04 -3.98
C LEU A 260 0.79 5.10 -5.51
N THR A 261 0.69 6.29 -6.03
CA THR A 261 0.88 6.56 -7.47
C THR A 261 2.36 6.54 -7.82
N PRO A 262 2.72 6.31 -9.10
CA PRO A 262 4.09 6.43 -9.56
C PRO A 262 4.74 7.76 -9.17
N GLN A 263 3.96 8.83 -9.07
CA GLN A 263 4.45 10.15 -8.64
C GLN A 263 4.82 10.20 -7.16
N THR A 264 4.03 9.56 -6.29
CA THR A 264 4.35 9.46 -4.87
C THR A 264 5.65 8.66 -4.70
N VAL A 265 5.75 7.52 -5.37
CA VAL A 265 6.98 6.71 -5.40
C VAL A 265 8.17 7.52 -5.93
N GLN A 266 7.99 8.22 -7.06
CA GLN A 266 9.01 9.07 -7.66
C GLN A 266 9.50 10.15 -6.69
N ARG A 267 8.60 10.81 -5.95
CA ARG A 267 8.98 11.85 -4.97
C ARG A 267 9.93 11.29 -3.90
N PHE A 268 9.62 10.11 -3.35
CA PHE A 268 10.49 9.49 -2.36
C PHE A 268 11.80 8.99 -2.99
N LYS A 269 11.75 8.25 -4.10
CA LYS A 269 12.97 7.77 -4.77
C LYS A 269 13.87 8.91 -5.26
N SER A 270 13.31 9.99 -5.81
CA SER A 270 14.09 11.17 -6.23
C SER A 270 14.72 11.91 -5.05
N ARG A 271 14.03 12.02 -3.92
CA ARG A 271 14.58 12.68 -2.73
C ARG A 271 15.76 11.91 -2.11
N PHE A 272 15.76 10.59 -2.23
CA PHE A 272 16.79 9.71 -1.69
C PHE A 272 17.61 9.01 -2.77
N ALA A 273 17.69 9.62 -3.96
CA ALA A 273 18.43 9.07 -5.10
C ALA A 273 19.94 8.89 -4.83
N ASP A 274 20.52 9.73 -3.96
CA ASP A 274 21.92 9.62 -3.53
C ASP A 274 22.18 8.40 -2.61
N MET A 275 21.11 7.74 -2.16
CA MET A 275 21.15 6.50 -1.37
C MET A 275 20.38 5.40 -2.11
N PRO A 276 20.88 4.90 -3.24
CA PRO A 276 20.22 3.86 -4.01
C PRO A 276 19.97 2.63 -3.15
N SER A 277 18.86 1.96 -3.38
CA SER A 277 18.35 0.82 -2.59
C SER A 277 17.90 1.15 -1.16
N SER A 278 17.92 2.41 -0.72
CA SER A 278 17.43 2.78 0.63
C SER A 278 15.90 2.85 0.72
N VAL A 279 15.19 2.93 -0.41
CA VAL A 279 13.73 3.06 -0.48
C VAL A 279 13.12 1.80 -1.07
N ALA A 280 12.39 1.05 -0.24
CA ALA A 280 11.55 -0.08 -0.64
C ALA A 280 10.09 0.39 -0.83
N VAL A 281 9.43 -0.12 -1.87
CA VAL A 281 8.04 0.20 -2.17
C VAL A 281 7.20 -1.07 -2.13
N LEU A 282 6.28 -1.15 -1.17
CA LEU A 282 5.37 -2.28 -1.03
C LEU A 282 4.01 -1.93 -1.64
N HIS A 283 3.46 -2.78 -2.51
CA HIS A 283 2.11 -2.64 -3.06
C HIS A 283 1.53 -3.98 -3.53
N SER A 284 0.23 -4.02 -3.75
CA SER A 284 -0.50 -5.25 -4.13
C SER A 284 -0.09 -5.81 -5.51
N LEU A 285 0.42 -4.97 -6.41
CA LEU A 285 0.81 -5.33 -7.78
C LEU A 285 2.23 -5.90 -7.90
N LEU A 286 2.99 -5.99 -6.80
CA LEU A 286 4.30 -6.65 -6.82
C LEU A 286 4.15 -8.12 -7.15
N SER A 287 4.97 -8.63 -8.05
CA SER A 287 5.14 -10.06 -8.26
C SER A 287 5.71 -10.72 -7.00
N ASP A 288 5.52 -12.02 -6.88
CA ASP A 288 6.01 -12.77 -5.71
C ASP A 288 7.51 -12.63 -5.51
N GLY A 289 8.28 -12.63 -6.59
CA GLY A 289 9.73 -12.42 -6.51
C GLY A 289 10.12 -11.01 -6.08
N GLU A 290 9.47 -9.96 -6.57
CA GLU A 290 9.70 -8.59 -6.15
C GLU A 290 9.35 -8.38 -4.68
N ARG A 291 8.22 -8.95 -4.23
CA ARG A 291 7.80 -8.89 -2.83
C ARG A 291 8.77 -9.60 -1.90
N PHE A 292 9.31 -10.73 -2.31
CA PHE A 292 10.35 -11.47 -1.60
C PHE A 292 11.62 -10.63 -1.48
N ASP A 293 12.10 -10.06 -2.59
CA ASP A 293 13.34 -9.29 -2.63
C ASP A 293 13.22 -7.99 -1.81
N GLU A 294 12.10 -7.26 -1.93
CA GLU A 294 11.83 -6.06 -1.12
C GLU A 294 11.77 -6.39 0.38
N TRP A 295 11.09 -7.48 0.76
CA TRP A 295 11.00 -7.91 2.14
C TRP A 295 12.38 -8.22 2.73
N HIS A 296 13.24 -8.92 1.99
CA HIS A 296 14.61 -9.22 2.41
C HIS A 296 15.51 -7.98 2.44
N ALA A 297 15.36 -7.04 1.50
CA ALA A 297 16.07 -5.77 1.52
C ALA A 297 15.72 -4.93 2.75
N ILE A 298 14.45 -4.91 3.14
CA ILE A 298 13.99 -4.24 4.37
C ILE A 298 14.58 -4.93 5.61
N ARG A 299 14.45 -6.26 5.70
CA ARG A 299 14.93 -7.03 6.85
C ARG A 299 16.45 -6.94 7.05
N SER A 300 17.21 -6.92 5.95
CA SER A 300 18.68 -6.80 6.01
C SER A 300 19.17 -5.38 6.32
N GLY A 301 18.27 -4.39 6.38
CA GLY A 301 18.61 -2.98 6.57
C GLY A 301 19.21 -2.29 5.34
N LYS A 302 19.22 -2.95 4.18
CA LYS A 302 19.57 -2.31 2.89
C LYS A 302 18.54 -1.23 2.56
N ALA A 303 17.25 -1.54 2.66
CA ALA A 303 16.18 -0.57 2.54
C ALA A 303 15.76 -0.08 3.93
N ARG A 304 16.06 1.17 4.23
CA ARG A 304 15.73 1.83 5.50
C ARG A 304 14.50 2.72 5.44
N ILE A 305 13.99 2.98 4.27
CA ILE A 305 12.78 3.75 4.03
C ILE A 305 11.78 2.84 3.35
N VAL A 306 10.62 2.63 3.96
CA VAL A 306 9.55 1.82 3.38
C VAL A 306 8.35 2.71 3.07
N VAL A 307 7.87 2.67 1.83
CA VAL A 307 6.64 3.33 1.41
C VAL A 307 5.65 2.25 0.99
N GLY A 308 4.45 2.28 1.55
CA GLY A 308 3.46 1.27 1.19
C GLY A 308 2.07 1.50 1.78
N PRO A 309 1.11 0.66 1.38
CA PRO A 309 -0.26 0.75 1.85
C PRO A 309 -0.39 0.19 3.28
N ARG A 310 -1.62 0.00 3.72
CA ARG A 310 -1.98 -0.57 5.02
C ARG A 310 -1.09 -1.71 5.51
N SER A 311 -0.77 -2.67 4.63
CA SER A 311 0.05 -3.84 4.98
C SER A 311 1.51 -3.52 5.27
N ALA A 312 2.01 -2.35 4.87
CA ALA A 312 3.37 -1.93 5.16
C ALA A 312 3.63 -1.76 6.68
N VAL A 313 2.57 -1.65 7.49
CA VAL A 313 2.69 -1.65 8.96
C VAL A 313 3.41 -2.90 9.50
N PHE A 314 3.46 -3.98 8.73
CA PHE A 314 4.14 -5.23 9.08
C PHE A 314 5.54 -5.39 8.49
N ALA A 315 6.06 -4.37 7.79
CA ALA A 315 7.40 -4.43 7.20
C ALA A 315 8.49 -4.68 8.27
N PRO A 316 9.46 -5.60 8.03
CA PRO A 316 10.45 -6.02 9.03
C PRO A 316 11.61 -5.00 9.14
N LEU A 317 11.28 -3.73 9.38
CA LEU A 317 12.25 -2.66 9.54
C LEU A 317 13.07 -2.85 10.81
N GLN A 318 14.37 -2.62 10.71
CA GLN A 318 15.28 -2.58 11.85
C GLN A 318 15.47 -1.13 12.31
N ASN A 319 15.64 -0.94 13.62
CA ASN A 319 15.91 0.37 14.22
C ASN A 319 14.93 1.46 13.75
N LEU A 320 13.62 1.19 13.85
CA LEU A 320 12.58 2.09 13.39
C LEU A 320 12.55 3.37 14.25
N GLY A 321 12.68 4.54 13.61
CA GLY A 321 12.71 5.84 14.27
C GLY A 321 11.46 6.69 14.02
N LEU A 322 10.75 6.44 12.91
CA LEU A 322 9.60 7.26 12.53
C LEU A 322 8.60 6.44 11.72
N ILE A 323 7.32 6.56 12.08
CA ILE A 323 6.19 6.09 11.27
C ILE A 323 5.39 7.30 10.81
N ILE A 324 5.05 7.37 9.54
CA ILE A 324 4.16 8.38 8.96
C ILE A 324 2.96 7.67 8.39
N VAL A 325 1.76 8.12 8.74
CA VAL A 325 0.49 7.67 8.16
C VAL A 325 -0.13 8.86 7.44
N ASP A 326 0.02 8.90 6.12
CA ASP A 326 -0.57 9.99 5.32
C ASP A 326 -2.04 9.69 5.03
N GLU A 327 -2.85 10.77 4.93
CA GLU A 327 -4.32 10.70 4.82
C GLU A 327 -4.93 9.69 5.82
N GLU A 328 -4.60 9.85 7.13
CA GLU A 328 -4.90 8.91 8.22
C GLU A 328 -6.38 8.58 8.36
N HIS A 329 -7.25 9.46 7.84
CA HIS A 329 -8.71 9.31 7.84
C HIS A 329 -9.22 8.34 6.79
N ASP A 330 -8.36 7.90 5.85
CA ASP A 330 -8.80 7.09 4.71
C ASP A 330 -9.30 5.71 5.15
N ALA A 331 -10.49 5.34 4.67
CA ALA A 331 -11.15 4.08 5.03
C ALA A 331 -10.34 2.84 4.57
N SER A 332 -9.44 2.97 3.59
CA SER A 332 -8.61 1.86 3.11
C SER A 332 -7.62 1.33 4.15
N TYR A 333 -7.35 2.11 5.22
CA TYR A 333 -6.58 1.61 6.36
C TYR A 333 -7.31 0.55 7.18
N LYS A 334 -8.62 0.42 7.07
CA LYS A 334 -9.40 -0.69 7.64
C LYS A 334 -9.42 -1.86 6.67
N GLN A 335 -8.97 -3.03 7.10
CA GLN A 335 -9.08 -4.26 6.32
C GLN A 335 -10.47 -4.85 6.41
N GLU A 336 -11.11 -5.14 5.27
CA GLU A 336 -12.47 -5.68 5.22
C GLU A 336 -12.51 -7.21 5.40
N SER A 337 -11.47 -7.91 4.94
CA SER A 337 -11.31 -9.36 5.12
C SER A 337 -10.58 -9.69 6.44
N SER A 338 -10.74 -10.92 6.93
CA SER A 338 -9.99 -11.37 8.12
C SER A 338 -8.48 -11.48 7.82
N PRO A 339 -7.66 -11.03 8.77
CA PRO A 339 -7.95 -10.30 10.00
C PRO A 339 -8.34 -8.84 9.73
N ARG A 340 -9.42 -8.37 10.36
CA ARG A 340 -10.00 -7.03 10.11
C ARG A 340 -9.30 -5.94 10.91
N TYR A 341 -7.99 -5.84 10.82
CA TYR A 341 -7.21 -4.81 11.52
C TYR A 341 -7.36 -3.42 10.89
N HIS A 342 -7.01 -2.40 11.66
CA HIS A 342 -6.90 -1.01 11.18
C HIS A 342 -5.43 -0.60 11.15
N GLY A 343 -4.89 -0.33 9.96
CA GLY A 343 -3.46 -0.05 9.77
C GLY A 343 -2.96 1.18 10.51
N ARG A 344 -3.75 2.27 10.59
CA ARG A 344 -3.41 3.47 11.38
C ARG A 344 -3.26 3.12 12.86
N ASP A 345 -4.20 2.37 13.43
CA ASP A 345 -4.20 2.06 14.85
C ASP A 345 -3.02 1.13 15.19
N LEU A 346 -2.75 0.16 14.31
CA LEU A 346 -1.55 -0.68 14.43
C LEU A 346 -0.24 0.11 14.27
N ALA A 347 -0.23 1.16 13.44
CA ALA A 347 0.94 2.03 13.30
C ALA A 347 1.24 2.80 14.61
N VAL A 348 0.20 3.31 15.27
CA VAL A 348 0.32 3.97 16.58
C VAL A 348 0.80 2.99 17.65
N LEU A 349 0.24 1.79 17.69
CA LEU A 349 0.66 0.75 18.61
C LEU A 349 2.11 0.31 18.34
N ARG A 350 2.45 0.06 17.07
CA ARG A 350 3.80 -0.30 16.67
C ARG A 350 4.81 0.76 17.10
N ALA A 351 4.49 2.04 16.89
CA ALA A 351 5.35 3.14 17.31
C ALA A 351 5.59 3.12 18.82
N HIS A 352 4.56 2.81 19.61
CA HIS A 352 4.69 2.66 21.06
C HIS A 352 5.59 1.50 21.44
N LEU A 353 5.39 0.32 20.84
CA LEU A 353 6.21 -0.88 21.12
C LEU A 353 7.67 -0.73 20.67
N GLU A 354 7.92 -0.09 19.51
CA GLU A 354 9.26 0.18 18.99
C GLU A 354 9.94 1.39 19.68
N GLY A 355 9.21 2.15 20.50
CA GLY A 355 9.70 3.40 21.10
C GLY A 355 10.04 4.47 20.06
N CYS A 356 9.36 4.50 18.91
CA CYS A 356 9.58 5.48 17.85
C CYS A 356 8.45 6.51 17.74
N ALA A 357 8.68 7.60 17.00
CA ALA A 357 7.65 8.61 16.76
C ALA A 357 6.65 8.16 15.70
N VAL A 358 5.40 8.63 15.79
CA VAL A 358 4.38 8.45 14.76
C VAL A 358 3.70 9.77 14.41
N VAL A 359 3.55 10.01 13.11
CA VAL A 359 2.87 11.19 12.56
C VAL A 359 1.64 10.72 11.78
N LEU A 360 0.50 11.28 12.15
CA LEU A 360 -0.78 11.07 11.47
C LEU A 360 -1.10 12.34 10.68
N GLY A 361 -1.02 12.27 9.36
CA GLY A 361 -1.23 13.41 8.50
C GLY A 361 -2.57 13.39 7.78
N SER A 362 -3.29 14.51 7.78
CA SER A 362 -4.54 14.64 7.05
C SER A 362 -4.94 16.10 6.83
N ALA A 363 -5.69 16.35 5.74
CA ALA A 363 -6.41 17.60 5.57
C ALA A 363 -7.73 17.60 6.36
N THR A 364 -8.35 16.44 6.49
CA THR A 364 -9.64 16.17 7.14
C THR A 364 -9.49 15.03 8.14
N PRO A 365 -8.81 15.25 9.28
CA PRO A 365 -8.54 14.18 10.24
C PRO A 365 -9.81 13.47 10.73
N SER A 366 -9.66 12.19 11.09
CA SER A 366 -10.74 11.43 11.68
C SER A 366 -11.19 12.02 13.02
N LEU A 367 -12.43 11.76 13.41
CA LEU A 367 -12.97 12.27 14.68
C LEU A 367 -12.17 11.76 15.88
N GLU A 368 -11.71 10.52 15.84
CA GLU A 368 -10.88 9.91 16.87
C GLU A 368 -9.53 10.63 17.02
N SER A 369 -8.88 10.94 15.90
CA SER A 369 -7.58 11.65 15.91
C SER A 369 -7.73 13.09 16.40
N ILE A 370 -8.79 13.80 15.99
CA ILE A 370 -9.09 15.13 16.49
C ILE A 370 -9.39 15.11 17.99
N HIS A 371 -10.22 14.18 18.45
CA HIS A 371 -10.54 14.03 19.87
C HIS A 371 -9.27 13.76 20.70
N ASN A 372 -8.42 12.86 20.24
CA ASN A 372 -7.15 12.56 20.91
C ASN A 372 -6.21 13.78 20.95
N ALA A 373 -6.20 14.61 19.90
CA ALA A 373 -5.43 15.84 19.90
C ALA A 373 -6.03 16.90 20.86
N GLN A 374 -7.36 17.03 20.92
CA GLN A 374 -8.04 17.95 21.85
C GLN A 374 -7.86 17.57 23.32
N THR A 375 -7.82 16.26 23.61
CA THR A 375 -7.59 15.75 24.97
C THR A 375 -6.11 15.68 25.38
N GLY A 376 -5.19 16.11 24.48
CA GLY A 376 -3.75 16.13 24.75
C GLY A 376 -3.05 14.78 24.69
N LYS A 377 -3.75 13.71 24.24
CA LYS A 377 -3.15 12.40 23.97
C LYS A 377 -2.24 12.47 22.75
N TYR A 378 -2.60 13.27 21.74
CA TYR A 378 -1.79 13.53 20.54
C TYR A 378 -1.29 14.97 20.58
N ALA A 379 -0.08 15.20 20.09
CA ALA A 379 0.41 16.54 19.80
C ALA A 379 -0.21 17.03 18.49
N LEU A 380 -0.57 18.31 18.41
CA LEU A 380 -1.23 18.89 17.24
C LEU A 380 -0.32 19.89 16.53
N ALA A 381 0.01 19.63 15.27
CA ALA A 381 0.67 20.56 14.36
C ALA A 381 -0.30 20.96 13.24
N ARG A 382 -0.37 22.27 12.91
CA ARG A 382 -1.31 22.78 11.90
C ARG A 382 -0.59 23.50 10.77
N LEU A 383 -1.04 23.23 9.54
CA LEU A 383 -0.65 23.92 8.31
C LEU A 383 -1.91 24.51 7.67
N THR A 384 -2.21 25.76 7.93
CA THR A 384 -3.47 26.41 7.53
C THR A 384 -3.40 27.04 6.15
N GLU A 385 -2.19 27.22 5.61
CA GLU A 385 -1.93 27.87 4.34
C GLU A 385 -1.42 26.89 3.29
N ARG A 386 -1.71 27.15 2.03
CA ARG A 386 -1.15 26.41 0.91
C ARG A 386 0.31 26.82 0.68
N ALA A 387 1.15 25.84 0.35
CA ALA A 387 2.58 26.08 0.10
C ALA A 387 2.85 26.99 -1.13
N ASP A 388 1.93 26.99 -2.10
CA ASP A 388 1.99 27.79 -3.32
C ASP A 388 1.40 29.21 -3.14
N GLY A 389 0.92 29.57 -1.95
CA GLY A 389 0.27 30.85 -1.66
C GLY A 389 -1.08 31.05 -2.36
N GLN A 390 -1.59 30.07 -3.10
CA GLN A 390 -2.88 30.18 -3.78
C GLN A 390 -4.04 30.12 -2.80
N GLN A 391 -5.10 30.85 -3.14
CA GLN A 391 -6.34 30.82 -2.36
C GLN A 391 -7.04 29.45 -2.51
N LEU A 392 -7.77 29.06 -1.46
CA LEU A 392 -8.64 27.90 -1.52
C LEU A 392 -9.75 28.11 -2.57
N PRO A 393 -10.20 27.06 -3.26
CA PRO A 393 -11.24 27.16 -4.25
C PRO A 393 -12.56 27.63 -3.62
N LEU A 394 -13.32 28.43 -4.38
CA LEU A 394 -14.66 28.85 -3.97
C LEU A 394 -15.62 27.65 -4.03
N ILE A 395 -16.17 27.28 -2.88
CA ILE A 395 -17.17 26.21 -2.76
C ILE A 395 -18.56 26.81 -2.78
N ARG A 396 -19.44 26.31 -3.67
CA ARG A 396 -20.85 26.68 -3.73
C ARG A 396 -21.71 25.45 -3.50
N ILE A 397 -22.60 25.53 -2.53
CA ILE A 397 -23.59 24.50 -2.24
C ILE A 397 -24.88 24.85 -2.96
N LEU A 398 -25.45 23.93 -3.71
CA LEU A 398 -26.69 24.11 -4.44
C LEU A 398 -27.77 23.16 -3.91
N ASP A 399 -28.92 23.71 -3.55
CA ASP A 399 -30.09 22.90 -3.17
C ASP A 399 -30.83 22.42 -4.41
N MET A 400 -30.68 21.15 -4.74
CA MET A 400 -31.31 20.52 -5.90
C MET A 400 -32.85 20.48 -5.82
N LYS A 401 -33.46 20.71 -4.65
CA LYS A 401 -34.92 20.83 -4.51
C LYS A 401 -35.44 22.13 -5.14
N THR A 402 -34.65 23.19 -5.06
CA THR A 402 -35.02 24.50 -5.64
C THR A 402 -34.71 24.60 -7.12
N GLU A 403 -33.67 23.94 -7.58
CA GLU A 403 -33.22 23.94 -8.99
C GLU A 403 -34.15 23.11 -9.92
N GLY A 404 -34.93 22.17 -9.36
CA GLY A 404 -35.73 21.19 -10.12
C GLY A 404 -37.17 21.61 -10.45
N LYS A 405 -37.70 22.72 -9.91
CA LYS A 405 -39.12 23.06 -9.98
C LYS A 405 -39.68 23.36 -11.37
N ASN A 406 -38.83 23.57 -12.39
CA ASN A 406 -39.27 24.04 -13.72
C ASN A 406 -39.05 23.04 -14.88
N LYS A 407 -38.59 21.79 -14.63
CA LYS A 407 -38.31 20.84 -15.71
C LYS A 407 -38.85 19.44 -15.43
N ALA A 408 -39.64 18.91 -16.40
CA ALA A 408 -40.04 17.50 -16.39
C ALA A 408 -38.85 16.60 -16.67
N GLY A 409 -38.41 15.85 -15.65
CA GLY A 409 -37.37 14.84 -15.78
C GLY A 409 -36.31 14.88 -14.66
N PRO A 410 -35.52 13.81 -14.51
CA PRO A 410 -34.53 13.72 -13.47
C PRO A 410 -33.36 14.68 -13.70
N ASN A 411 -33.25 15.70 -12.87
CA ASN A 411 -32.21 16.71 -12.91
C ASN A 411 -30.93 16.19 -12.24
N VAL A 412 -30.05 15.55 -13.00
CA VAL A 412 -28.74 15.07 -12.49
C VAL A 412 -27.73 16.21 -12.39
N LEU A 413 -27.83 17.19 -13.29
CA LEU A 413 -26.98 18.38 -13.33
C LEU A 413 -27.85 19.61 -13.06
N SER A 414 -27.47 20.40 -12.05
CA SER A 414 -28.10 21.70 -11.86
C SER A 414 -27.83 22.61 -13.03
N GLU A 415 -28.73 23.55 -13.31
CA GLU A 415 -28.54 24.53 -14.39
C GLU A 415 -27.26 25.34 -14.18
N ARG A 416 -27.01 25.74 -12.93
CA ARG A 416 -25.76 26.45 -12.56
C ARG A 416 -24.52 25.65 -12.83
N LEU A 417 -24.54 24.33 -12.52
CA LEU A 417 -23.40 23.46 -12.80
C LEU A 417 -23.18 23.34 -14.31
N ARG A 418 -24.27 23.15 -15.08
CA ARG A 418 -24.21 23.09 -16.55
C ARG A 418 -23.59 24.36 -17.14
N MET A 419 -24.10 25.53 -16.77
CA MET A 419 -23.53 26.81 -17.22
C MET A 419 -22.08 27.00 -16.79
N SER A 420 -21.70 26.50 -15.63
CA SER A 420 -20.31 26.58 -15.17
C SER A 420 -19.40 25.68 -15.98
N ILE A 421 -19.86 24.49 -16.37
CA ILE A 421 -19.13 23.57 -17.25
C ILE A 421 -18.95 24.23 -18.63
N ASP A 422 -20.03 24.72 -19.24
CA ASP A 422 -19.98 25.41 -20.55
C ASP A 422 -18.92 26.51 -20.55
N ARG A 423 -18.98 27.41 -19.58
CA ARG A 423 -18.01 28.52 -19.48
C ARG A 423 -16.56 28.06 -19.34
N ARG A 424 -16.32 26.93 -18.68
CA ARG A 424 -14.95 26.38 -18.52
C ARG A 424 -14.47 25.74 -19.82
N LEU A 425 -15.34 25.00 -20.49
CA LEU A 425 -15.04 24.39 -21.79
C LEU A 425 -14.76 25.46 -22.85
N ASP A 426 -15.56 26.55 -22.90
CA ASP A 426 -15.36 27.69 -23.80
C ASP A 426 -14.00 28.37 -23.60
N ARG A 427 -13.45 28.31 -22.38
CA ARG A 427 -12.12 28.85 -22.05
C ARG A 427 -10.99 27.84 -22.29
N GLY A 428 -11.28 26.64 -22.79
CA GLY A 428 -10.30 25.55 -22.93
C GLY A 428 -9.82 24.98 -21.60
N GLU A 429 -10.58 25.20 -20.52
CA GLU A 429 -10.30 24.65 -19.20
C GLU A 429 -10.90 23.24 -19.06
N GLN A 430 -10.37 22.47 -18.12
CA GLN A 430 -10.82 21.09 -17.88
C GLN A 430 -11.76 21.03 -16.67
N VAL A 431 -12.61 20.00 -16.65
CA VAL A 431 -13.60 19.78 -15.60
C VAL A 431 -13.43 18.38 -15.00
N ILE A 432 -13.45 18.29 -13.67
CA ILE A 432 -13.55 17.01 -12.95
C ILE A 432 -14.91 16.96 -12.28
N LEU A 433 -15.67 15.91 -12.57
CA LEU A 433 -16.95 15.64 -11.94
C LEU A 433 -16.81 14.43 -11.01
N LEU A 434 -17.02 14.65 -9.72
CA LEU A 434 -17.00 13.62 -8.71
C LEU A 434 -18.42 13.13 -8.44
N LEU A 435 -18.67 11.84 -8.64
CA LEU A 435 -19.92 11.20 -8.26
C LEU A 435 -19.69 10.36 -6.98
N ASN A 436 -20.15 10.86 -5.85
CA ASN A 436 -19.92 10.20 -4.55
C ASN A 436 -20.89 9.04 -4.26
N ARG A 437 -21.40 8.36 -5.28
CA ARG A 437 -22.34 7.26 -5.06
C ARG A 437 -21.85 5.98 -5.71
N ARG A 438 -21.43 5.03 -4.87
CA ARG A 438 -21.25 3.63 -5.28
C ARG A 438 -22.59 2.92 -5.35
N GLY A 439 -22.72 2.07 -6.36
CA GLY A 439 -23.72 1.03 -6.44
C GLY A 439 -25.11 1.51 -6.83
N PHE A 440 -25.86 0.57 -7.37
CA PHE A 440 -27.28 0.66 -7.67
C PHE A 440 -28.15 0.63 -6.40
N ALA A 441 -27.81 1.35 -5.34
CA ALA A 441 -28.75 1.52 -4.24
C ALA A 441 -29.90 2.38 -4.78
N ARG A 442 -30.86 1.72 -5.35
CA ARG A 442 -32.11 2.28 -5.90
C ARG A 442 -33.03 2.64 -4.74
N SER A 443 -32.62 3.61 -3.92
CA SER A 443 -33.55 4.19 -2.96
C SER A 443 -34.58 5.02 -3.72
N ILE A 444 -35.82 4.95 -3.29
CA ILE A 444 -36.88 5.78 -3.82
C ILE A 444 -36.91 7.08 -3.02
N GLN A 445 -36.83 8.20 -3.74
CA GLN A 445 -36.92 9.53 -3.16
C GLN A 445 -37.98 10.35 -3.90
N CYS A 446 -38.75 11.09 -3.15
CA CYS A 446 -39.67 12.07 -3.71
C CYS A 446 -38.90 13.32 -4.15
N PRO A 447 -38.96 13.74 -5.44
CA PRO A 447 -38.29 14.94 -5.89
C PRO A 447 -38.93 16.23 -5.36
N ASP A 448 -40.21 16.19 -5.01
CA ASP A 448 -40.96 17.38 -4.59
C ASP A 448 -40.69 17.78 -3.12
N CYS A 449 -40.58 16.79 -2.20
CA CYS A 449 -40.31 17.07 -0.79
C CYS A 449 -38.96 16.52 -0.29
N GLY A 450 -38.30 15.69 -1.11
CA GLY A 450 -37.02 15.07 -0.73
C GLY A 450 -37.13 13.89 0.22
N HIS A 451 -38.35 13.43 0.55
CA HIS A 451 -38.57 12.28 1.41
C HIS A 451 -37.99 11.02 0.79
N VAL A 452 -37.20 10.27 1.56
CA VAL A 452 -36.64 8.96 1.17
C VAL A 452 -37.44 7.87 1.86
N ILE A 453 -37.87 6.86 1.11
CA ILE A 453 -38.62 5.75 1.68
C ILE A 453 -37.71 4.90 2.54
N THR A 454 -37.99 4.86 3.85
CA THR A 454 -37.20 4.15 4.86
C THR A 454 -37.90 2.91 5.37
N CYS A 455 -37.11 1.99 5.91
CA CYS A 455 -37.63 0.80 6.59
C CYS A 455 -38.32 1.18 7.90
N MET A 456 -39.53 0.66 8.13
CA MET A 456 -40.30 0.91 9.37
C MET A 456 -39.63 0.33 10.62
N HIS A 457 -38.75 -0.67 10.47
CA HIS A 457 -38.06 -1.33 11.58
C HIS A 457 -36.69 -0.76 11.89
N CYS A 458 -35.97 -0.29 10.86
CA CYS A 458 -34.55 0.10 10.95
C CYS A 458 -34.32 1.57 10.63
N SER A 459 -35.31 2.30 10.14
CA SER A 459 -35.21 3.68 9.64
C SER A 459 -34.17 3.87 8.52
N LEU A 460 -33.63 2.79 7.96
CA LEU A 460 -32.69 2.82 6.84
C LEU A 460 -33.43 2.96 5.51
N PRO A 461 -32.84 3.64 4.49
CA PRO A 461 -33.41 3.69 3.16
C PRO A 461 -33.66 2.29 2.58
N LEU A 462 -34.86 2.05 2.06
CA LEU A 462 -35.16 0.82 1.36
C LEU A 462 -34.55 0.82 -0.05
N THR A 463 -34.05 -0.34 -0.46
CA THR A 463 -33.48 -0.56 -1.78
C THR A 463 -34.50 -1.21 -2.71
N TYR A 464 -34.68 -0.66 -3.91
CA TYR A 464 -35.55 -1.24 -4.92
C TYR A 464 -34.87 -2.38 -5.69
N HIS A 465 -35.49 -3.54 -5.70
CA HIS A 465 -35.06 -4.72 -6.45
C HIS A 465 -35.93 -4.89 -7.70
N ARG A 466 -35.36 -4.65 -8.87
CA ARG A 466 -36.07 -4.69 -10.15
C ARG A 466 -36.59 -6.07 -10.49
N THR A 467 -35.91 -7.13 -10.08
CA THR A 467 -36.30 -8.52 -10.34
C THR A 467 -37.54 -8.95 -9.58
N GLU A 468 -37.74 -8.39 -8.39
CA GLU A 468 -38.88 -8.70 -7.51
C GLU A 468 -39.94 -7.59 -7.52
N ASP A 469 -39.67 -6.45 -8.16
CA ASP A 469 -40.49 -5.23 -8.15
C ASP A 469 -40.88 -4.80 -6.71
N ARG A 470 -39.92 -4.90 -5.78
CA ARG A 470 -40.12 -4.64 -4.35
C ARG A 470 -39.01 -3.80 -3.76
N LEU A 471 -39.36 -3.13 -2.68
CA LEU A 471 -38.41 -2.48 -1.78
C LEU A 471 -37.96 -3.46 -0.70
N MET A 472 -36.67 -3.52 -0.43
CA MET A 472 -36.10 -4.40 0.60
C MET A 472 -35.11 -3.64 1.49
N CYS A 473 -35.18 -3.92 2.79
CA CYS A 473 -34.18 -3.50 3.74
C CYS A 473 -33.05 -4.53 3.81
N HIS A 474 -31.82 -4.13 3.50
CA HIS A 474 -30.67 -5.03 3.57
C HIS A 474 -30.16 -5.32 4.99
N LEU A 475 -30.71 -4.62 6.00
CA LEU A 475 -30.35 -4.90 7.40
C LEU A 475 -31.26 -5.97 8.02
N CYS A 476 -32.60 -5.78 7.95
CA CYS A 476 -33.56 -6.67 8.61
C CYS A 476 -34.35 -7.57 7.65
N GLY A 477 -34.14 -7.45 6.34
CA GLY A 477 -34.85 -8.24 5.34
C GLY A 477 -36.31 -7.81 5.08
N PHE A 478 -36.81 -6.74 5.73
CA PHE A 478 -38.14 -6.23 5.49
C PHE A 478 -38.40 -5.93 4.02
N LYS A 479 -39.53 -6.39 3.48
CA LYS A 479 -39.94 -6.16 2.10
C LYS A 479 -41.26 -5.40 2.04
N SER A 480 -41.38 -4.41 1.15
CA SER A 480 -42.62 -3.69 0.89
C SER A 480 -42.81 -3.46 -0.62
N LEU A 481 -44.05 -3.14 -1.00
CA LEU A 481 -44.34 -2.70 -2.36
C LEU A 481 -43.84 -1.28 -2.58
N VAL A 482 -43.58 -0.92 -3.83
CA VAL A 482 -43.30 0.45 -4.21
C VAL A 482 -44.56 1.29 -4.05
N PRO A 483 -44.56 2.34 -3.22
CA PRO A 483 -45.76 3.17 -3.04
C PRO A 483 -46.05 3.95 -4.32
N ARG A 484 -47.32 4.12 -4.65
CA ARG A 484 -47.77 4.89 -5.83
C ARG A 484 -47.67 6.40 -5.65
N ALA A 485 -47.64 6.86 -4.41
CA ALA A 485 -47.49 8.28 -4.07
C ALA A 485 -46.59 8.45 -2.84
N CYS A 486 -45.97 9.61 -2.72
CA CYS A 486 -45.11 9.93 -1.60
C CYS A 486 -45.89 9.85 -0.27
N PRO A 487 -45.45 9.09 0.73
CA PRO A 487 -46.15 8.99 2.00
C PRO A 487 -46.23 10.34 2.73
N GLU A 488 -45.26 11.23 2.51
CA GLU A 488 -45.19 12.54 3.17
C GLU A 488 -46.03 13.60 2.47
N CYS A 489 -45.75 13.94 1.19
CA CYS A 489 -46.38 15.04 0.48
C CYS A 489 -47.47 14.60 -0.51
N LYS A 490 -47.79 13.30 -0.58
CA LYS A 490 -48.79 12.71 -1.48
C LYS A 490 -48.56 12.92 -2.98
N SER A 491 -47.40 13.45 -3.37
CA SER A 491 -47.04 13.60 -4.79
C SER A 491 -46.96 12.24 -5.47
N ALA A 492 -47.46 12.14 -6.69
CA ALA A 492 -47.33 10.96 -7.54
C ALA A 492 -45.93 10.85 -8.20
N ASN A 493 -45.10 11.89 -8.07
CA ASN A 493 -43.75 11.92 -8.61
C ASN A 493 -42.77 11.18 -7.67
N ILE A 494 -42.82 9.86 -7.71
CA ILE A 494 -41.84 9.04 -7.00
C ILE A 494 -40.81 8.55 -8.01
N LEU A 495 -39.56 8.98 -7.85
CA LEU A 495 -38.49 8.61 -8.78
C LEU A 495 -37.60 7.53 -8.15
N LEU A 496 -37.36 6.48 -8.92
CA LEU A 496 -36.25 5.56 -8.70
C LEU A 496 -34.94 6.34 -8.89
N GLN A 497 -34.36 6.82 -7.80
CA GLN A 497 -33.06 7.48 -7.86
C GLN A 497 -31.93 6.47 -7.76
N GLY A 498 -31.14 6.41 -8.79
CA GLY A 498 -29.87 5.68 -8.85
C GLY A 498 -29.26 5.92 -10.22
N TYR A 499 -28.54 7.02 -10.37
CA TYR A 499 -27.77 7.24 -11.58
C TYR A 499 -26.40 6.60 -11.39
N GLY A 500 -26.14 5.47 -12.05
CA GLY A 500 -24.78 4.94 -12.18
C GLY A 500 -23.94 5.88 -13.05
N THR A 501 -22.62 5.79 -12.93
CA THR A 501 -21.65 6.57 -13.72
C THR A 501 -21.91 6.52 -15.20
N GLN A 502 -22.38 5.40 -15.75
CA GLN A 502 -22.76 5.22 -17.16
C GLN A 502 -23.89 6.16 -17.57
N LYS A 503 -24.93 6.26 -16.73
CA LYS A 503 -26.07 7.14 -17.02
C LYS A 503 -25.69 8.62 -16.97
N VAL A 504 -24.84 8.98 -15.99
CA VAL A 504 -24.30 10.35 -15.91
C VAL A 504 -23.43 10.68 -17.13
N GLU A 505 -22.62 9.73 -17.60
CA GLU A 505 -21.83 9.88 -18.81
C GLU A 505 -22.72 10.13 -20.05
N GLU A 506 -23.81 9.37 -20.21
CA GLU A 506 -24.76 9.60 -21.31
C GLU A 506 -25.39 11.00 -21.25
N ILE A 507 -25.77 11.46 -20.06
CA ILE A 507 -26.35 12.80 -19.85
C ILE A 507 -25.32 13.87 -20.22
N LEU A 508 -24.08 13.71 -19.79
CA LEU A 508 -22.99 14.63 -20.11
C LEU A 508 -22.69 14.66 -21.60
N ARG A 509 -22.65 13.51 -22.30
CA ARG A 509 -22.42 13.43 -23.74
C ARG A 509 -23.55 14.13 -24.53
N ARG A 510 -24.79 14.06 -24.05
CA ARG A 510 -25.92 14.79 -24.66
C ARG A 510 -25.86 16.29 -24.35
N ALA A 511 -25.45 16.68 -23.15
CA ALA A 511 -25.37 18.07 -22.76
C ALA A 511 -24.17 18.80 -23.40
N PHE A 512 -23.04 18.10 -23.58
CA PHE A 512 -21.79 18.64 -24.11
C PHE A 512 -21.23 17.77 -25.25
N PRO A 513 -21.85 17.75 -26.41
CA PRO A 513 -21.50 16.83 -27.50
C PRO A 513 -20.09 17.06 -28.07
N ALA A 514 -19.55 18.27 -27.97
CA ALA A 514 -18.21 18.60 -28.45
C ALA A 514 -17.10 18.24 -27.45
N ALA A 515 -17.44 17.95 -26.17
CA ALA A 515 -16.46 17.69 -25.13
C ALA A 515 -15.97 16.22 -25.17
N ARG A 516 -14.67 16.03 -24.95
CA ARG A 516 -14.03 14.72 -24.81
C ARG A 516 -14.22 14.24 -23.37
N ILE A 517 -15.21 13.37 -23.15
CA ILE A 517 -15.60 12.89 -21.82
C ILE A 517 -15.02 11.51 -21.59
N THR A 518 -14.35 11.32 -20.47
CA THR A 518 -13.82 10.03 -20.05
C THR A 518 -14.26 9.71 -18.63
N ARG A 519 -14.69 8.46 -18.44
CA ARG A 519 -15.13 7.94 -17.15
C ARG A 519 -14.04 7.09 -16.49
N VAL A 520 -13.88 7.27 -15.18
CA VAL A 520 -13.04 6.41 -14.32
C VAL A 520 -13.93 5.78 -13.26
N ASP A 521 -14.13 4.48 -13.36
CA ASP A 521 -14.87 3.69 -12.38
C ASP A 521 -14.15 2.37 -12.06
N ALA A 522 -14.76 1.56 -11.19
CA ALA A 522 -14.18 0.30 -10.75
C ALA A 522 -13.88 -0.68 -11.91
N ASP A 523 -14.70 -0.66 -12.97
CA ASP A 523 -14.53 -1.56 -14.12
C ASP A 523 -13.32 -1.14 -14.97
N VAL A 524 -13.09 0.16 -15.09
CA VAL A 524 -11.90 0.72 -15.76
C VAL A 524 -10.65 0.50 -14.91
N ALA A 525 -10.78 0.67 -13.60
CA ALA A 525 -9.66 0.53 -12.66
C ALA A 525 -9.12 -0.91 -12.55
N ARG A 526 -9.91 -1.93 -12.87
CA ARG A 526 -9.47 -3.34 -12.91
C ARG A 526 -8.41 -3.63 -13.99
N ARG A 527 -8.33 -2.79 -15.02
CA ARG A 527 -7.34 -2.97 -16.10
C ARG A 527 -6.00 -2.38 -15.66
N LYS A 528 -4.93 -3.19 -15.76
CA LYS A 528 -3.57 -2.75 -15.44
C LYS A 528 -3.23 -1.45 -16.17
N ASN A 529 -2.76 -0.44 -15.43
CA ASN A 529 -2.37 0.90 -15.91
C ASN A 529 -3.48 1.80 -16.49
N ALA A 530 -4.74 1.36 -16.64
CA ALA A 530 -5.77 2.15 -17.28
C ALA A 530 -6.03 3.52 -16.62
N VAL A 531 -6.06 3.56 -15.29
CA VAL A 531 -6.22 4.81 -14.53
C VAL A 531 -5.04 5.75 -14.76
N ARG A 532 -3.82 5.22 -14.75
CA ARG A 532 -2.58 5.98 -15.03
C ARG A 532 -2.63 6.62 -16.42
N ASP A 533 -3.03 5.86 -17.43
CA ASP A 533 -3.08 6.32 -18.80
C ASP A 533 -4.16 7.41 -18.99
N ILE A 534 -5.32 7.26 -18.35
CA ILE A 534 -6.38 8.27 -18.36
C ILE A 534 -5.90 9.56 -17.67
N LEU A 535 -5.26 9.46 -16.51
CA LEU A 535 -4.73 10.63 -15.82
C LEU A 535 -3.65 11.35 -16.64
N ASN A 536 -2.78 10.60 -17.33
CA ASN A 536 -1.77 11.17 -18.22
C ASN A 536 -2.42 11.87 -19.42
N GLN A 537 -3.47 11.28 -20.02
CA GLN A 537 -4.25 11.92 -21.09
C GLN A 537 -4.97 13.18 -20.60
N PHE A 538 -5.52 13.16 -19.39
CA PHE A 538 -6.16 14.33 -18.78
C PHE A 538 -5.13 15.46 -18.58
N ARG A 539 -3.94 15.16 -18.05
CA ARG A 539 -2.84 16.14 -17.92
C ARG A 539 -2.37 16.68 -19.25
N ALA A 540 -2.32 15.83 -20.28
CA ALA A 540 -1.97 16.23 -21.64
C ALA A 540 -3.10 16.99 -22.37
N ARG A 541 -4.18 17.38 -21.65
CA ARG A 541 -5.37 18.07 -22.18
C ARG A 541 -6.06 17.35 -23.34
N LYS A 542 -5.97 16.00 -23.38
CA LYS A 542 -6.68 15.15 -24.34
C LYS A 542 -8.10 14.78 -23.89
N ILE A 543 -8.46 15.10 -22.66
CA ILE A 543 -9.77 14.88 -22.04
C ILE A 543 -10.23 16.20 -21.46
N ASP A 544 -11.46 16.61 -21.76
CA ASP A 544 -12.05 17.87 -21.31
C ASP A 544 -12.83 17.68 -20.00
N ILE A 545 -13.60 16.59 -19.90
CA ILE A 545 -14.37 16.25 -18.70
C ILE A 545 -13.96 14.87 -18.20
N LEU A 546 -13.48 14.82 -16.99
CA LEU A 546 -13.19 13.56 -16.29
C LEU A 546 -14.33 13.27 -15.30
N LEU A 547 -15.07 12.19 -15.51
CA LEU A 547 -16.13 11.72 -14.61
C LEU A 547 -15.59 10.57 -13.78
N GLY A 548 -15.58 10.69 -12.46
CA GLY A 548 -15.10 9.64 -11.57
C GLY A 548 -16.02 9.38 -10.38
N LEU A 549 -16.04 8.14 -9.92
CA LEU A 549 -16.36 7.81 -8.54
C LEU A 549 -15.21 8.30 -7.67
N SER A 550 -15.47 8.52 -6.38
CA SER A 550 -14.40 8.84 -5.43
C SER A 550 -13.19 7.95 -5.71
N LEU A 551 -12.06 8.55 -6.06
CA LEU A 551 -10.80 7.83 -6.36
C LEU A 551 -10.37 6.92 -5.20
N ILE A 552 -10.84 7.19 -4.00
CA ILE A 552 -10.64 6.43 -2.76
C ILE A 552 -11.10 4.96 -2.89
N HIS A 553 -11.97 4.65 -3.84
CA HIS A 553 -12.59 3.33 -3.95
C HIS A 553 -12.18 2.51 -5.17
N ILE A 554 -11.20 2.95 -5.92
CA ILE A 554 -10.69 2.23 -7.10
C ILE A 554 -9.87 0.98 -6.70
N SER A 555 -9.47 0.87 -5.45
CA SER A 555 -8.60 -0.17 -4.91
C SER A 555 -9.29 -1.28 -4.12
N GLU A 556 -10.60 -1.55 -4.33
CA GLU A 556 -11.17 -2.76 -3.73
C GLU A 556 -10.53 -4.01 -4.33
N PRO A 557 -9.90 -4.87 -3.51
CA PRO A 557 -9.49 -6.19 -3.98
C PRO A 557 -10.76 -6.94 -4.41
N THR A 558 -10.67 -7.55 -5.58
CA THR A 558 -11.68 -8.48 -6.08
C THR A 558 -12.10 -9.43 -4.97
N ARG A 559 -13.39 -9.47 -4.63
CA ARG A 559 -13.95 -10.60 -3.88
C ARG A 559 -13.44 -11.89 -4.53
N PRO A 560 -12.88 -12.83 -3.79
CA PRO A 560 -12.77 -14.19 -4.30
C PRO A 560 -14.19 -14.62 -4.64
N GLU A 561 -14.42 -15.06 -5.85
CA GLU A 561 -15.66 -15.73 -6.20
C GLU A 561 -15.81 -16.93 -5.25
N PRO A 562 -17.00 -17.19 -4.73
CA PRO A 562 -17.21 -18.38 -3.93
C PRO A 562 -16.85 -19.58 -4.83
N ILE A 563 -15.87 -20.34 -4.41
CA ILE A 563 -15.57 -21.65 -5.00
C ILE A 563 -16.81 -22.51 -4.75
N SER A 564 -17.53 -22.79 -5.82
CA SER A 564 -18.65 -23.75 -5.85
C SER A 564 -18.17 -25.15 -5.46
#